data_74b254330b19f05836fbded26f3dbbc7
#
_entry.id   74b254330b19f05836fbded26f3dbbc7
#
_cell.length_a   1.000
_cell.length_b   1.000
_cell.length_c   1.000
_cell.angle_alpha   90.00
_cell.angle_beta   90.00
_cell.angle_gamma   90.00
#
_symmetry.space_group_name_H-M   'P 1'
#
loop_
_entity.id
_entity.type
_entity.pdbx_description
1 polymer ?
#
loop_
_entity_poly.entity_id
_entity_poly.type
_entity_poly.pdbx_seq_one_letter_code
_entity_poly.pdbx_strand_id
1 'polypeptide(L)'
;MSDRVLDVENLTVDIPLATGILHAVDGVNLHVDRGETLCIVGESGCGKSLTSLALMDLLPTKAIRKIEKLELSGASILGYSEREMSDVRGNKMGMIFQEPMTSLNPAFTIGNQMIETLLRHRNLSNDAARDLAKLMLEKVGITAAEQRLGQYPHQLSGGLRQRVMIAMTLLCEPELIIADEPTTALDVTIQAQILLLLKELQNEFDMGLVLITHDLGVVARIATRVAVMYAGQIVEQGTAKQIFENPLHPYTRGLMRCIPVPGKTKRGAPLGSIPGMVPSLIGDFTGCRFADRCELTSDVCRQSDVSLRDPNSKTQAYRCIHSIEMLAKAEVA
;
A
#
# COMPACT_ATOMS: atom_id res chain seq x y z
N MET A 1 5.78 23.21 11.14
CA MET A 1 6.36 21.87 11.26
C MET A 1 5.72 21.02 10.19
N SER A 2 6.44 20.18 9.50
CA SER A 2 5.85 19.26 8.51
C SER A 2 4.90 18.31 9.24
N ASP A 3 3.68 18.14 8.73
CA ASP A 3 2.68 17.22 9.29
C ASP A 3 2.90 15.78 8.80
N ARG A 4 4.13 15.49 8.32
CA ARG A 4 4.52 14.20 7.77
C ARG A 4 4.66 13.14 8.84
N VAL A 5 3.94 12.05 8.63
CA VAL A 5 4.05 10.83 9.43
C VAL A 5 5.09 9.89 8.84
N LEU A 6 5.17 9.79 7.51
CA LEU A 6 6.17 8.97 6.82
C LEU A 6 6.88 9.81 5.76
N ASP A 7 8.21 9.71 5.71
CA ASP A 7 9.03 10.32 4.65
C ASP A 7 10.11 9.35 4.19
N VAL A 8 10.12 9.01 2.90
CA VAL A 8 10.94 7.97 2.29
C VAL A 8 11.61 8.51 1.04
N GLU A 9 12.94 8.40 0.98
CA GLU A 9 13.72 8.81 -0.20
C GLU A 9 14.58 7.64 -0.69
N ASN A 10 14.56 7.44 -2.00
CA ASN A 10 15.37 6.49 -2.75
C ASN A 10 15.35 5.05 -2.20
N LEU A 11 14.14 4.52 -1.95
CA LEU A 11 13.98 3.13 -1.55
C LEU A 11 14.23 2.19 -2.75
N THR A 12 15.15 1.25 -2.57
CA THR A 12 15.48 0.20 -3.54
C THR A 12 15.48 -1.16 -2.85
N VAL A 13 14.92 -2.16 -3.53
CA VAL A 13 14.92 -3.57 -3.08
C VAL A 13 15.42 -4.45 -4.21
N ASP A 14 16.57 -5.07 -3.97
CA ASP A 14 17.22 -6.02 -4.87
C ASP A 14 17.07 -7.43 -4.32
N ILE A 15 16.69 -8.39 -5.17
CA ILE A 15 16.57 -9.81 -4.78
C ILE A 15 17.53 -10.63 -5.64
N PRO A 16 18.63 -11.17 -5.04
CA PRO A 16 19.53 -12.08 -5.73
C PRO A 16 18.80 -13.38 -6.09
N LEU A 17 18.80 -13.73 -7.38
CA LEU A 17 18.28 -14.96 -7.96
C LEU A 17 19.41 -15.75 -8.61
N ALA A 18 19.16 -17.02 -8.94
CA ALA A 18 20.12 -17.83 -9.68
C ALA A 18 20.44 -17.28 -11.09
N THR A 19 19.52 -16.51 -11.66
CA THR A 19 19.61 -15.92 -13.01
C THR A 19 20.09 -14.48 -13.02
N GLY A 20 20.38 -13.87 -11.88
CA GLY A 20 20.80 -12.47 -11.76
C GLY A 20 20.11 -11.75 -10.61
N ILE A 21 20.23 -10.44 -10.56
CA ILE A 21 19.59 -9.60 -9.54
C ILE A 21 18.24 -9.12 -10.09
N LEU A 22 17.16 -9.37 -9.36
CA LEU A 22 15.84 -8.80 -9.62
C LEU A 22 15.73 -7.44 -8.90
N HIS A 23 15.58 -6.36 -9.65
CA HIS A 23 15.32 -5.01 -9.13
C HIS A 23 13.83 -4.82 -8.84
N ALA A 24 13.38 -5.36 -7.71
CA ALA A 24 11.96 -5.44 -7.39
C ALA A 24 11.34 -4.09 -7.01
N VAL A 25 12.13 -3.19 -6.42
CA VAL A 25 11.78 -1.78 -6.12
C VAL A 25 13.00 -0.93 -6.47
N ASP A 26 12.81 0.20 -7.14
CA ASP A 26 13.90 1.00 -7.64
C ASP A 26 13.60 2.50 -7.57
N GLY A 27 14.32 3.18 -6.68
CA GLY A 27 14.28 4.63 -6.51
C GLY A 27 12.92 5.17 -6.11
N VAL A 28 12.19 4.48 -5.22
CA VAL A 28 10.87 4.91 -4.77
C VAL A 28 11.00 6.01 -3.72
N ASN A 29 10.34 7.15 -4.01
CA ASN A 29 10.16 8.26 -3.08
C ASN A 29 8.68 8.40 -2.77
N LEU A 30 8.33 8.43 -1.49
CA LEU A 30 6.95 8.63 -1.04
C LEU A 30 6.90 9.30 0.33
N HIS A 31 5.83 10.02 0.59
CA HIS A 31 5.54 10.56 1.91
C HIS A 31 4.05 10.42 2.21
N VAL A 32 3.72 10.46 3.48
CA VAL A 32 2.35 10.43 3.99
C VAL A 32 2.23 11.48 5.09
N ASP A 33 1.23 12.32 4.98
CA ASP A 33 0.90 13.30 6.01
C ASP A 33 -0.11 12.71 7.02
N ARG A 34 -0.25 13.34 8.18
CA ARG A 34 -1.22 12.94 9.20
C ARG A 34 -2.65 13.05 8.63
N GLY A 35 -3.50 12.06 8.92
CA GLY A 35 -4.85 11.99 8.37
C GLY A 35 -4.94 11.73 6.86
N GLU A 36 -3.80 11.59 6.16
CA GLU A 36 -3.74 11.31 4.72
C GLU A 36 -3.89 9.82 4.42
N THR A 37 -4.61 9.50 3.34
CA THR A 37 -4.58 8.16 2.70
C THR A 37 -3.78 8.24 1.40
N LEU A 38 -2.58 7.66 1.40
CA LEU A 38 -1.80 7.40 0.19
C LEU A 38 -2.13 6.01 -0.35
N CYS A 39 -2.71 5.93 -1.54
CA CYS A 39 -2.93 4.65 -2.21
C CYS A 39 -1.77 4.33 -3.16
N ILE A 40 -1.18 3.13 -3.05
CA ILE A 40 -0.20 2.60 -4.00
C ILE A 40 -0.92 1.58 -4.88
N VAL A 41 -0.99 1.86 -6.19
CA VAL A 41 -1.72 1.06 -7.16
C VAL A 41 -0.83 0.57 -8.29
N GLY A 42 -1.21 -0.53 -8.92
CA GLY A 42 -0.50 -1.12 -10.07
C GLY A 42 -0.80 -2.60 -10.23
N GLU A 43 -0.36 -3.19 -11.35
CA GLU A 43 -0.54 -4.61 -11.63
C GLU A 43 0.17 -5.50 -10.59
N SER A 44 -0.24 -6.77 -10.49
CA SER A 44 0.43 -7.77 -9.65
C SER A 44 1.90 -7.90 -10.04
N GLY A 45 2.79 -8.07 -9.06
CA GLY A 45 4.23 -8.22 -9.29
C GLY A 45 4.99 -6.91 -9.54
N CYS A 46 4.35 -5.73 -9.49
CA CYS A 46 5.05 -4.46 -9.73
C CYS A 46 5.86 -3.91 -8.53
N GLY A 47 5.93 -4.63 -7.40
CA GLY A 47 6.77 -4.25 -6.24
C GLY A 47 6.02 -3.67 -5.04
N LYS A 48 4.70 -3.50 -5.08
CA LYS A 48 3.90 -2.85 -4.01
C LYS A 48 4.09 -3.47 -2.63
N SER A 49 3.87 -4.78 -2.50
CA SER A 49 4.03 -5.50 -1.23
C SER A 49 5.48 -5.53 -0.74
N LEU A 50 6.46 -5.58 -1.65
CA LEU A 50 7.87 -5.47 -1.27
C LEU A 50 8.22 -4.07 -0.77
N THR A 51 7.58 -3.02 -1.30
CA THR A 51 7.72 -1.66 -0.78
C THR A 51 7.20 -1.59 0.66
N SER A 52 6.02 -2.13 0.97
CA SER A 52 5.49 -2.14 2.34
C SER A 52 6.36 -2.94 3.31
N LEU A 53 6.81 -4.13 2.90
CA LEU A 53 7.71 -4.95 3.71
C LEU A 53 9.07 -4.27 3.94
N ALA A 54 9.57 -3.54 2.95
CA ALA A 54 10.82 -2.78 3.07
C ALA A 54 10.69 -1.64 4.10
N LEU A 55 9.57 -0.95 4.15
CA LEU A 55 9.30 0.10 5.15
C LEU A 55 9.23 -0.48 6.57
N MET A 56 8.67 -1.66 6.72
CA MET A 56 8.54 -2.39 7.98
C MET A 56 9.82 -3.15 8.38
N ASP A 57 10.85 -3.19 7.53
CA ASP A 57 12.03 -4.03 7.68
C ASP A 57 11.69 -5.53 7.86
N LEU A 58 10.74 -6.00 7.05
CA LEU A 58 10.22 -7.39 7.05
C LEU A 58 10.49 -8.11 5.72
N LEU A 59 11.49 -7.65 4.97
CA LEU A 59 11.87 -8.28 3.70
C LEU A 59 12.40 -9.71 3.92
N PRO A 60 12.26 -10.59 2.91
CA PRO A 60 12.91 -11.89 2.93
C PRO A 60 14.44 -11.77 3.14
N THR A 61 15.03 -12.72 3.84
CA THR A 61 16.46 -12.69 4.26
C THR A 61 17.47 -12.46 3.13
N LYS A 62 17.11 -12.87 1.89
CA LYS A 62 17.99 -12.69 0.72
C LYS A 62 17.82 -11.32 0.04
N ALA A 63 16.78 -10.57 0.38
CA ALA A 63 16.56 -9.26 -0.21
C ALA A 63 17.53 -8.22 0.37
N ILE A 64 18.02 -7.34 -0.49
CA ILE A 64 18.93 -6.26 -0.13
C ILE A 64 18.14 -4.96 -0.22
N ARG A 65 17.93 -4.30 0.92
CA ARG A 65 17.31 -2.98 1.00
C ARG A 65 18.38 -1.89 0.99
N LYS A 66 18.18 -0.88 0.15
CA LYS A 66 18.91 0.39 0.20
C LYS A 66 17.89 1.51 0.30
N ILE A 67 18.16 2.51 1.13
CA ILE A 67 17.25 3.62 1.37
C ILE A 67 18.07 4.80 1.88
N GLU A 68 17.84 5.99 1.32
CA GLU A 68 18.59 7.19 1.73
C GLU A 68 17.95 7.87 2.92
N LYS A 69 16.62 7.88 3.00
CA LYS A 69 15.86 8.47 4.08
C LYS A 69 14.68 7.59 4.45
N LEU A 70 14.51 7.36 5.75
CA LEU A 70 13.33 6.72 6.32
C LEU A 70 13.02 7.39 7.66
N GLU A 71 12.01 8.25 7.64
CA GLU A 71 11.57 8.98 8.84
C GLU A 71 10.12 8.63 9.17
N LEU A 72 9.87 8.45 10.47
CA LEU A 72 8.53 8.28 11.03
C LEU A 72 8.29 9.43 12.01
N SER A 73 7.27 10.26 11.72
CA SER A 73 6.93 11.47 12.50
C SER A 73 8.14 12.36 12.80
N GLY A 74 9.00 12.56 11.79
CA GLY A 74 10.19 13.41 11.87
C GLY A 74 11.39 12.78 12.57
N ALA A 75 11.28 11.53 13.04
CA ALA A 75 12.40 10.77 13.60
C ALA A 75 12.93 9.75 12.59
N SER A 76 14.25 9.78 12.35
CA SER A 76 14.86 8.75 11.49
C SER A 76 14.83 7.40 12.19
N ILE A 77 14.32 6.38 11.47
CA ILE A 77 14.36 4.97 11.87
C ILE A 77 15.33 4.18 10.98
N LEU A 78 16.12 4.88 10.17
CA LEU A 78 17.15 4.28 9.34
C LEU A 78 18.27 3.68 10.19
N GLY A 79 18.61 2.43 9.91
CA GLY A 79 19.68 1.73 10.63
C GLY A 79 19.29 1.20 12.02
N TYR A 80 18.00 1.23 12.37
CA TYR A 80 17.51 0.61 13.60
C TYR A 80 17.84 -0.89 13.60
N SER A 81 18.26 -1.38 14.76
CA SER A 81 18.41 -2.81 15.04
C SER A 81 17.04 -3.48 15.08
N GLU A 82 17.00 -4.82 14.97
CA GLU A 82 15.75 -5.59 15.09
C GLU A 82 15.01 -5.29 16.41
N ARG A 83 15.74 -5.06 17.51
CA ARG A 83 15.13 -4.68 18.78
C ARG A 83 14.44 -3.33 18.71
N GLU A 84 15.08 -2.33 18.14
CA GLU A 84 14.52 -0.98 17.97
C GLU A 84 13.33 -1.01 16.99
N MET A 85 13.44 -1.75 15.87
CA MET A 85 12.31 -1.94 14.96
C MET A 85 11.15 -2.69 15.62
N SER A 86 11.41 -3.64 16.51
CA SER A 86 10.37 -4.31 17.29
C SER A 86 9.62 -3.36 18.23
N ASP A 87 10.26 -2.27 18.70
CA ASP A 87 9.60 -1.23 19.50
C ASP A 87 8.77 -0.26 18.63
N VAL A 88 9.06 -0.15 17.33
CA VAL A 88 8.30 0.65 16.36
C VAL A 88 7.11 -0.12 15.81
N ARG A 89 7.33 -1.40 15.41
CA ARG A 89 6.28 -2.26 14.85
C ARG A 89 5.19 -2.55 15.88
N GLY A 90 3.93 -2.36 15.48
CA GLY A 90 2.77 -2.56 16.34
C GLY A 90 2.51 -1.42 17.34
N ASN A 91 3.46 -0.52 17.56
CA ASN A 91 3.34 0.62 18.46
C ASN A 91 3.17 1.95 17.71
N LYS A 92 4.15 2.31 16.87
CA LYS A 92 4.12 3.55 16.08
C LYS A 92 3.70 3.31 14.64
N MET A 93 4.03 2.16 14.10
CA MET A 93 3.72 1.76 12.73
C MET A 93 3.11 0.37 12.74
N GLY A 94 1.88 0.26 12.24
CA GLY A 94 1.13 -0.99 12.13
C GLY A 94 1.06 -1.50 10.70
N MET A 95 0.91 -2.81 10.52
CA MET A 95 0.71 -3.44 9.21
C MET A 95 -0.51 -4.37 9.21
N ILE A 96 -1.37 -4.19 8.22
CA ILE A 96 -2.46 -5.10 7.88
C ILE A 96 -2.01 -5.90 6.66
N PHE A 97 -1.80 -7.21 6.85
CA PHE A 97 -1.32 -8.11 5.80
C PHE A 97 -2.43 -8.57 4.87
N GLN A 98 -2.05 -8.97 3.66
CA GLN A 98 -2.96 -9.41 2.61
C GLN A 98 -3.83 -10.60 3.00
N GLU A 99 -3.29 -11.56 3.78
CA GLU A 99 -3.99 -12.78 4.16
C GLU A 99 -4.26 -12.86 5.67
N PRO A 100 -5.50 -12.65 6.13
CA PRO A 100 -5.83 -12.76 7.55
C PRO A 100 -5.71 -14.19 8.09
N MET A 101 -5.72 -15.19 7.19
CA MET A 101 -5.60 -16.61 7.53
C MET A 101 -4.23 -16.97 8.06
N THR A 102 -3.18 -16.35 7.54
CA THR A 102 -1.77 -16.61 7.90
C THR A 102 -1.23 -15.62 8.93
N SER A 103 -1.90 -14.48 9.10
CA SER A 103 -1.46 -13.40 10.00
C SER A 103 -1.80 -13.68 11.47
N LEU A 104 -2.85 -14.46 11.74
CA LEU A 104 -3.23 -14.86 13.10
C LEU A 104 -2.66 -16.24 13.43
N ASN A 105 -2.00 -16.37 14.57
CA ASN A 105 -1.46 -17.66 15.03
C ASN A 105 -2.61 -18.61 15.43
N PRO A 106 -2.80 -19.76 14.74
CA PRO A 106 -3.93 -20.65 14.99
C PRO A 106 -3.87 -21.38 16.34
N ALA A 107 -2.70 -21.41 17.00
CA ALA A 107 -2.49 -22.10 18.27
C ALA A 107 -2.90 -21.27 19.50
N PHE A 108 -3.12 -19.97 19.33
CA PHE A 108 -3.50 -19.05 20.41
C PHE A 108 -4.88 -18.44 20.18
N THR A 109 -5.58 -18.15 21.29
CA THR A 109 -6.86 -17.44 21.21
C THR A 109 -6.65 -15.99 20.74
N ILE A 110 -7.71 -15.38 20.25
CA ILE A 110 -7.70 -13.97 19.85
C ILE A 110 -7.26 -13.08 21.02
N GLY A 111 -7.82 -13.33 22.23
CA GLY A 111 -7.47 -12.58 23.43
C GLY A 111 -5.98 -12.69 23.78
N ASN A 112 -5.40 -13.88 23.71
CA ASN A 112 -3.99 -14.06 24.01
C ASN A 112 -3.11 -13.21 23.08
N GLN A 113 -3.38 -13.22 21.78
CA GLN A 113 -2.60 -12.49 20.79
C GLN A 113 -2.76 -10.97 20.96
N MET A 114 -3.97 -10.47 21.23
CA MET A 114 -4.23 -9.06 21.48
C MET A 114 -3.56 -8.57 22.78
N ILE A 115 -3.70 -9.33 23.85
CA ILE A 115 -3.13 -8.99 25.18
C ILE A 115 -1.59 -9.00 25.10
N GLU A 116 -0.98 -9.96 24.43
CA GLU A 116 0.48 -10.03 24.23
C GLU A 116 1.00 -8.74 23.56
N THR A 117 0.35 -8.28 22.50
CA THR A 117 0.71 -7.03 21.81
C THR A 117 0.65 -5.83 22.76
N LEU A 118 -0.41 -5.72 23.56
CA LEU A 118 -0.56 -4.62 24.53
C LEU A 118 0.50 -4.67 25.61
N LEU A 119 0.77 -5.84 26.20
CA LEU A 119 1.77 -5.99 27.25
C LEU A 119 3.19 -5.78 26.72
N ARG A 120 3.45 -6.05 25.44
CA ARG A 120 4.74 -5.76 24.80
C ARG A 120 5.03 -4.27 24.71
N HIS A 121 4.02 -3.45 24.43
CA HIS A 121 4.20 -2.03 24.08
C HIS A 121 3.67 -1.05 25.14
N ARG A 122 2.84 -1.50 26.06
CA ARG A 122 2.19 -0.68 27.07
C ARG A 122 2.45 -1.25 28.46
N ASN A 123 2.63 -0.39 29.42
CA ASN A 123 2.79 -0.81 30.83
C ASN A 123 1.40 -1.00 31.46
N LEU A 124 0.75 -2.13 31.16
CA LEU A 124 -0.61 -2.47 31.59
C LEU A 124 -0.63 -3.76 32.42
N SER A 125 -1.63 -3.92 33.29
CA SER A 125 -1.99 -5.21 33.87
C SER A 125 -2.68 -6.10 32.82
N ASN A 126 -2.71 -7.41 33.04
CA ASN A 126 -3.45 -8.34 32.17
C ASN A 126 -4.94 -7.99 32.07
N ASP A 127 -5.57 -7.59 33.16
CA ASP A 127 -7.00 -7.23 33.16
C ASP A 127 -7.24 -5.95 32.35
N ALA A 128 -6.43 -4.90 32.55
CA ALA A 128 -6.50 -3.69 31.76
C ALA A 128 -6.25 -3.93 30.26
N ALA A 129 -5.30 -4.81 29.91
CA ALA A 129 -5.04 -5.18 28.53
C ALA A 129 -6.22 -5.96 27.93
N ARG A 130 -6.87 -6.83 28.71
CA ARG A 130 -8.07 -7.55 28.29
C ARG A 130 -9.24 -6.61 28.02
N ASP A 131 -9.48 -5.65 28.91
CA ASP A 131 -10.54 -4.65 28.75
C ASP A 131 -10.32 -3.80 27.50
N LEU A 132 -9.09 -3.36 27.25
CA LEU A 132 -8.74 -2.60 26.05
C LEU A 132 -8.87 -3.45 24.77
N ALA A 133 -8.46 -4.71 24.79
CA ALA A 133 -8.64 -5.63 23.68
C ALA A 133 -10.14 -5.84 23.35
N LYS A 134 -10.99 -5.99 24.39
CA LYS A 134 -12.43 -6.08 24.22
C LYS A 134 -13.00 -4.81 23.59
N LEU A 135 -12.65 -3.65 24.13
CA LEU A 135 -13.09 -2.34 23.60
C LEU A 135 -12.73 -2.19 22.11
N MET A 136 -11.50 -2.58 21.73
CA MET A 136 -11.05 -2.50 20.35
C MET A 136 -11.81 -3.46 19.42
N LEU A 137 -12.16 -4.67 19.88
CA LEU A 137 -13.03 -5.57 19.11
C LEU A 137 -14.44 -4.98 18.91
N GLU A 138 -15.02 -4.35 19.93
CA GLU A 138 -16.29 -3.65 19.82
C GLU A 138 -16.21 -2.49 18.82
N LYS A 139 -15.14 -1.72 18.88
CA LYS A 139 -14.86 -0.58 17.96
C LYS A 139 -14.81 -1.00 16.49
N VAL A 140 -14.24 -2.15 16.18
CA VAL A 140 -14.23 -2.68 14.80
C VAL A 140 -15.55 -3.39 14.43
N GLY A 141 -16.58 -3.31 15.27
CA GLY A 141 -17.92 -3.84 15.01
C GLY A 141 -18.04 -5.35 15.23
N ILE A 142 -17.21 -5.94 16.12
CA ILE A 142 -17.35 -7.33 16.53
C ILE A 142 -18.29 -7.41 17.73
N THR A 143 -19.45 -8.05 17.55
CA THR A 143 -20.42 -8.31 18.61
C THR A 143 -19.96 -9.43 19.53
N ALA A 144 -20.40 -9.40 20.80
CA ALA A 144 -20.04 -10.38 21.84
C ALA A 144 -18.50 -10.49 22.03
N ALA A 145 -17.80 -9.35 22.03
CA ALA A 145 -16.34 -9.24 22.05
C ALA A 145 -15.69 -10.10 23.16
N GLU A 146 -16.27 -10.11 24.35
CA GLU A 146 -15.80 -10.92 25.48
C GLU A 146 -15.73 -12.42 25.15
N GLN A 147 -16.74 -12.96 24.47
CA GLN A 147 -16.74 -14.36 24.04
C GLN A 147 -15.73 -14.60 22.92
N ARG A 148 -15.56 -13.62 22.02
CA ARG A 148 -14.63 -13.71 20.90
C ARG A 148 -13.16 -13.72 21.32
N LEU A 149 -12.81 -13.05 22.42
CA LEU A 149 -11.46 -13.13 22.99
C LEU A 149 -11.04 -14.56 23.33
N GLY A 150 -12.00 -15.42 23.77
CA GLY A 150 -11.76 -16.83 24.06
C GLY A 150 -11.70 -17.76 22.85
N GLN A 151 -12.00 -17.28 21.64
CA GLN A 151 -12.02 -18.08 20.42
C GLN A 151 -10.65 -18.13 19.74
N TYR A 152 -10.46 -19.20 18.96
CA TYR A 152 -9.31 -19.35 18.08
C TYR A 152 -9.61 -18.78 16.67
N PRO A 153 -8.60 -18.37 15.90
CA PRO A 153 -8.80 -17.83 14.56
C PRO A 153 -9.67 -18.70 13.65
N HIS A 154 -9.50 -20.03 13.68
CA HIS A 154 -10.26 -20.95 12.83
C HIS A 154 -11.76 -21.03 13.16
N GLN A 155 -12.19 -20.52 14.32
CA GLN A 155 -13.60 -20.45 14.73
C GLN A 155 -14.32 -19.18 14.22
N LEU A 156 -13.58 -18.27 13.55
CA LEU A 156 -14.10 -17.02 13.02
C LEU A 156 -14.25 -17.08 11.50
N SER A 157 -15.26 -16.37 10.96
CA SER A 157 -15.39 -16.16 9.51
C SER A 157 -14.25 -15.27 8.98
N GLY A 158 -14.04 -15.26 7.66
CA GLY A 158 -13.01 -14.44 7.02
C GLY A 158 -13.14 -12.95 7.36
N GLY A 159 -14.34 -12.39 7.27
CA GLY A 159 -14.58 -10.98 7.61
C GLY A 159 -14.39 -10.68 9.11
N LEU A 160 -14.69 -11.62 10.02
CA LEU A 160 -14.39 -11.45 11.45
C LEU A 160 -12.88 -11.51 11.71
N ARG A 161 -12.13 -12.42 11.07
CA ARG A 161 -10.66 -12.45 11.17
C ARG A 161 -10.03 -11.16 10.69
N GLN A 162 -10.53 -10.62 9.58
CA GLN A 162 -10.07 -9.34 9.06
C GLN A 162 -10.29 -8.21 10.06
N ARG A 163 -11.49 -8.13 10.67
CA ARG A 163 -11.78 -7.15 11.72
C ARG A 163 -10.89 -7.33 12.95
N VAL A 164 -10.62 -8.58 13.37
CA VAL A 164 -9.68 -8.87 14.46
C VAL A 164 -8.27 -8.39 14.11
N MET A 165 -7.79 -8.65 12.89
CA MET A 165 -6.47 -8.19 12.46
C MET A 165 -6.38 -6.66 12.46
N ILE A 166 -7.41 -5.96 11.98
CA ILE A 166 -7.49 -4.50 12.06
C ILE A 166 -7.47 -4.05 13.52
N ALA A 167 -8.28 -4.67 14.41
CA ALA A 167 -8.29 -4.35 15.83
C ALA A 167 -6.90 -4.54 16.46
N MET A 168 -6.22 -5.65 16.18
CA MET A 168 -4.85 -5.91 16.67
C MET A 168 -3.85 -4.85 16.19
N THR A 169 -3.94 -4.43 14.94
CA THR A 169 -3.04 -3.40 14.38
C THR A 169 -3.25 -2.05 15.06
N LEU A 170 -4.45 -1.75 15.53
CA LEU A 170 -4.83 -0.48 16.15
C LEU A 170 -4.68 -0.44 17.68
N LEU A 171 -4.36 -1.56 18.35
CA LEU A 171 -4.29 -1.66 19.82
C LEU A 171 -3.40 -0.62 20.48
N CYS A 172 -2.32 -0.25 19.82
CA CYS A 172 -1.37 0.73 20.33
C CYS A 172 -1.53 2.11 19.68
N GLU A 173 -2.64 2.37 18.96
CA GLU A 173 -2.92 3.65 18.32
C GLU A 173 -1.72 4.16 17.49
N PRO A 174 -1.30 3.41 16.46
CA PRO A 174 -0.13 3.74 15.67
C PRO A 174 -0.32 5.06 14.90
N GLU A 175 0.76 5.78 14.68
CA GLU A 175 0.76 7.02 13.88
C GLU A 175 0.62 6.74 12.38
N LEU A 176 1.04 5.54 11.94
CA LEU A 176 0.97 5.08 10.54
C LEU A 176 0.44 3.65 10.47
N ILE A 177 -0.47 3.41 9.53
CA ILE A 177 -0.85 2.05 9.11
C ILE A 177 -0.49 1.83 7.66
N ILE A 178 0.11 0.66 7.38
CA ILE A 178 0.33 0.13 6.03
C ILE A 178 -0.62 -1.05 5.85
N ALA A 179 -1.58 -0.91 4.93
CA ALA A 179 -2.56 -1.95 4.62
C ALA A 179 -2.25 -2.52 3.23
N ASP A 180 -1.72 -3.75 3.20
CA ASP A 180 -1.38 -4.44 1.97
C ASP A 180 -2.53 -5.33 1.53
N GLU A 181 -3.28 -4.88 0.52
CA GLU A 181 -4.47 -5.55 -0.03
C GLU A 181 -5.45 -6.06 1.05
N PRO A 182 -5.90 -5.21 1.99
CA PRO A 182 -6.59 -5.63 3.20
C PRO A 182 -7.96 -6.26 2.95
N THR A 183 -8.43 -6.30 1.72
CA THR A 183 -9.76 -6.80 1.36
C THR A 183 -9.72 -7.92 0.31
N THR A 184 -8.54 -8.34 -0.11
CA THR A 184 -8.37 -9.48 -1.02
C THR A 184 -8.97 -10.74 -0.37
N ALA A 185 -9.67 -11.55 -1.15
CA ALA A 185 -10.41 -12.75 -0.72
C ALA A 185 -11.67 -12.49 0.14
N LEU A 186 -12.18 -11.27 0.21
CA LEU A 186 -13.48 -10.94 0.80
C LEU A 186 -14.52 -10.68 -0.30
N ASP A 187 -15.80 -10.94 0.02
CA ASP A 187 -16.87 -10.52 -0.88
C ASP A 187 -17.00 -8.99 -0.95
N VAL A 188 -17.55 -8.48 -2.05
CA VAL A 188 -17.64 -7.04 -2.37
C VAL A 188 -18.32 -6.23 -1.24
N THR A 189 -19.31 -6.82 -0.57
CA THR A 189 -20.05 -6.14 0.50
C THR A 189 -19.18 -5.98 1.74
N ILE A 190 -18.48 -7.03 2.16
CA ILE A 190 -17.55 -7.01 3.29
C ILE A 190 -16.35 -6.11 2.98
N GLN A 191 -15.83 -6.17 1.75
CA GLN A 191 -14.78 -5.27 1.28
C GLN A 191 -15.13 -3.80 1.51
N ALA A 192 -16.32 -3.37 1.04
CA ALA A 192 -16.78 -1.99 1.23
C ALA A 192 -16.88 -1.61 2.72
N GLN A 193 -17.38 -2.51 3.58
CA GLN A 193 -17.47 -2.29 5.02
C GLN A 193 -16.10 -2.14 5.69
N ILE A 194 -15.13 -2.97 5.32
CA ILE A 194 -13.76 -2.92 5.86
C ILE A 194 -13.07 -1.60 5.49
N LEU A 195 -13.23 -1.15 4.25
CA LEU A 195 -12.63 0.10 3.80
C LEU A 195 -13.25 1.32 4.46
N LEU A 196 -14.57 1.32 4.65
CA LEU A 196 -15.25 2.38 5.38
C LEU A 196 -14.77 2.41 6.85
N LEU A 197 -14.71 1.24 7.49
CA LEU A 197 -14.19 1.10 8.85
C LEU A 197 -12.75 1.65 8.97
N LEU A 198 -11.85 1.30 8.04
CA LEU A 198 -10.48 1.82 8.04
C LEU A 198 -10.45 3.36 7.91
N LYS A 199 -11.33 3.93 7.08
CA LYS A 199 -11.42 5.38 6.93
C LYS A 199 -11.98 6.08 8.19
N GLU A 200 -12.97 5.49 8.84
CA GLU A 200 -13.53 5.99 10.10
C GLU A 200 -12.46 5.97 11.20
N LEU A 201 -11.74 4.85 11.34
CA LEU A 201 -10.68 4.70 12.33
C LEU A 201 -9.47 5.61 12.03
N GLN A 202 -9.14 5.81 10.74
CA GLN A 202 -8.12 6.78 10.34
C GLN A 202 -8.45 8.19 10.82
N ASN A 203 -9.70 8.62 10.61
CA ASN A 203 -10.14 9.95 11.03
C ASN A 203 -10.20 10.07 12.56
N GLU A 204 -10.61 9.00 13.26
CA GLU A 204 -10.71 9.00 14.72
C GLU A 204 -9.34 9.08 15.40
N PHE A 205 -8.37 8.32 14.90
CA PHE A 205 -7.01 8.27 15.46
C PHE A 205 -6.05 9.28 14.82
N ASP A 206 -6.51 10.04 13.82
CA ASP A 206 -5.70 11.04 13.09
C ASP A 206 -4.37 10.45 12.58
N MET A 207 -4.40 9.21 12.06
CA MET A 207 -3.23 8.47 11.59
C MET A 207 -3.04 8.59 10.07
N GLY A 208 -1.79 8.44 9.61
CA GLY A 208 -1.48 8.24 8.19
C GLY A 208 -1.86 6.82 7.74
N LEU A 209 -2.34 6.68 6.51
CA LEU A 209 -2.67 5.38 5.93
C LEU A 209 -2.00 5.20 4.57
N VAL A 210 -1.14 4.18 4.45
CA VAL A 210 -0.69 3.66 3.14
C VAL A 210 -1.57 2.48 2.79
N LEU A 211 -2.35 2.58 1.72
CA LEU A 211 -3.19 1.50 1.23
C LEU A 211 -2.65 0.96 -0.09
N ILE A 212 -2.29 -0.30 -0.11
CA ILE A 212 -1.93 -1.02 -1.33
C ILE A 212 -3.16 -1.76 -1.83
N THR A 213 -3.53 -1.54 -3.09
CA THR A 213 -4.65 -2.23 -3.72
C THR A 213 -4.51 -2.20 -5.25
N HIS A 214 -5.12 -3.17 -5.91
CA HIS A 214 -5.32 -3.18 -7.35
C HIS A 214 -6.74 -2.71 -7.75
N ASP A 215 -7.63 -2.46 -6.78
CA ASP A 215 -9.00 -2.01 -7.03
C ASP A 215 -9.07 -0.48 -7.08
N LEU A 216 -9.10 0.06 -8.29
CA LEU A 216 -9.19 1.50 -8.53
C LEU A 216 -10.55 2.09 -8.09
N GLY A 217 -11.60 1.29 -8.00
CA GLY A 217 -12.89 1.72 -7.46
C GLY A 217 -12.82 2.03 -5.96
N VAL A 218 -12.01 1.27 -5.23
CA VAL A 218 -11.66 1.53 -3.83
C VAL A 218 -10.87 2.84 -3.71
N VAL A 219 -9.82 2.97 -4.53
CA VAL A 219 -8.94 4.14 -4.52
C VAL A 219 -9.72 5.44 -4.74
N ALA A 220 -10.66 5.44 -5.70
CA ALA A 220 -11.48 6.62 -6.00
C ALA A 220 -12.34 7.10 -4.81
N ARG A 221 -12.62 6.22 -3.84
CA ARG A 221 -13.48 6.53 -2.68
C ARG A 221 -12.71 7.04 -1.47
N ILE A 222 -11.49 6.55 -1.26
CA ILE A 222 -10.79 6.78 0.02
C ILE A 222 -9.43 7.45 -0.11
N ALA A 223 -8.83 7.47 -1.32
CA ALA A 223 -7.51 8.04 -1.51
C ALA A 223 -7.53 9.57 -1.43
N THR A 224 -6.59 10.11 -0.67
CA THR A 224 -6.21 11.54 -0.75
C THR A 224 -5.22 11.73 -1.89
N ARG A 225 -4.19 10.88 -1.94
CA ARG A 225 -3.18 10.82 -2.99
C ARG A 225 -3.01 9.40 -3.50
N VAL A 226 -2.53 9.30 -4.73
CA VAL A 226 -2.26 8.03 -5.41
C VAL A 226 -0.85 8.03 -5.96
N ALA A 227 -0.14 6.94 -5.73
CA ALA A 227 1.13 6.61 -6.37
C ALA A 227 0.91 5.39 -7.27
N VAL A 228 1.08 5.56 -8.57
CA VAL A 228 0.96 4.49 -9.56
C VAL A 228 2.31 3.83 -9.73
N MET A 229 2.40 2.54 -9.42
CA MET A 229 3.64 1.77 -9.47
C MET A 229 3.63 0.80 -10.64
N TYR A 230 4.71 0.78 -11.40
CA TYR A 230 4.93 -0.16 -12.50
C TYR A 230 6.36 -0.65 -12.51
N ALA A 231 6.54 -1.97 -12.57
CA ALA A 231 7.86 -2.60 -12.68
C ALA A 231 8.90 -2.02 -11.70
N GLY A 232 8.56 -1.92 -10.41
CA GLY A 232 9.43 -1.45 -9.33
C GLY A 232 9.56 0.07 -9.18
N GLN A 233 8.98 0.88 -10.06
CA GLN A 233 9.09 2.35 -10.01
C GLN A 233 7.72 3.04 -9.86
N ILE A 234 7.70 4.21 -9.20
CA ILE A 234 6.58 5.12 -9.28
C ILE A 234 6.61 5.80 -10.65
N VAL A 235 5.58 5.54 -11.47
CA VAL A 235 5.47 6.11 -12.81
C VAL A 235 4.60 7.35 -12.86
N GLU A 236 3.69 7.50 -11.90
CA GLU A 236 2.89 8.70 -11.72
C GLU A 236 2.45 8.82 -10.26
N GLN A 237 2.40 10.04 -9.73
CA GLN A 237 1.82 10.33 -8.42
C GLN A 237 1.11 11.69 -8.45
N GLY A 238 0.05 11.80 -7.64
CA GLY A 238 -0.74 13.03 -7.56
C GLY A 238 -1.92 12.88 -6.60
N THR A 239 -2.76 13.90 -6.50
CA THR A 239 -4.04 13.77 -5.80
C THR A 239 -4.92 12.75 -6.51
N ALA A 240 -5.84 12.10 -5.78
CA ALA A 240 -6.78 11.16 -6.39
C ALA A 240 -7.52 11.80 -7.57
N LYS A 241 -7.97 13.05 -7.41
CA LYS A 241 -8.64 13.79 -8.48
C LYS A 241 -7.77 13.91 -9.74
N GLN A 242 -6.49 14.27 -9.61
CA GLN A 242 -5.59 14.40 -10.75
C GLN A 242 -5.40 13.09 -11.49
N ILE A 243 -5.18 11.99 -10.75
CA ILE A 243 -4.92 10.66 -11.32
C ILE A 243 -6.17 10.12 -12.04
N PHE A 244 -7.37 10.36 -11.51
CA PHE A 244 -8.62 9.86 -12.14
C PHE A 244 -9.14 10.74 -13.26
N GLU A 245 -9.03 12.07 -13.14
CA GLU A 245 -9.57 13.01 -14.13
C GLU A 245 -8.56 13.39 -15.23
N ASN A 246 -7.26 13.40 -14.92
CA ASN A 246 -6.21 13.81 -15.83
C ASN A 246 -4.92 12.99 -15.69
N PRO A 247 -4.96 11.68 -15.95
CA PRO A 247 -3.78 10.81 -15.90
C PRO A 247 -2.77 11.23 -16.98
N LEU A 248 -1.50 11.36 -16.60
CA LEU A 248 -0.44 11.82 -17.49
C LEU A 248 0.34 10.64 -18.09
N HIS A 249 0.70 9.64 -17.27
CA HIS A 249 1.50 8.52 -17.75
C HIS A 249 0.64 7.55 -18.60
N PRO A 250 1.13 7.06 -19.76
CA PRO A 250 0.38 6.12 -20.61
C PRO A 250 -0.10 4.86 -19.91
N TYR A 251 0.67 4.32 -18.96
CA TYR A 251 0.26 3.20 -18.14
C TYR A 251 -0.94 3.54 -17.24
N THR A 252 -0.92 4.71 -16.57
CA THR A 252 -2.05 5.17 -15.74
C THR A 252 -3.33 5.30 -16.57
N ARG A 253 -3.22 5.83 -17.78
CA ARG A 253 -4.34 5.91 -18.73
C ARG A 253 -4.87 4.53 -19.10
N GLY A 254 -3.95 3.58 -19.35
CA GLY A 254 -4.31 2.19 -19.58
C GLY A 254 -5.09 1.59 -18.41
N LEU A 255 -4.63 1.81 -17.17
CA LEU A 255 -5.35 1.37 -15.98
C LEU A 255 -6.75 1.99 -15.87
N MET A 256 -6.89 3.30 -16.15
CA MET A 256 -8.20 3.98 -16.10
C MET A 256 -9.18 3.43 -17.16
N ARG A 257 -8.69 3.05 -18.36
CA ARG A 257 -9.51 2.40 -19.40
C ARG A 257 -10.00 1.00 -19.00
N CYS A 258 -9.32 0.34 -18.07
CA CYS A 258 -9.72 -0.99 -17.56
C CYS A 258 -10.85 -0.92 -16.53
N ILE A 259 -11.17 0.26 -15.98
CA ILE A 259 -12.23 0.42 -14.98
C ILE A 259 -13.61 0.33 -15.65
N PRO A 260 -14.49 -0.60 -15.26
CA PRO A 260 -15.85 -0.62 -15.74
C PRO A 260 -16.62 0.59 -15.18
N VAL A 261 -17.05 1.50 -16.06
CA VAL A 261 -17.85 2.67 -15.66
C VAL A 261 -19.34 2.33 -15.85
N PRO A 262 -20.14 2.28 -14.77
CA PRO A 262 -21.58 2.04 -14.89
C PRO A 262 -22.23 3.04 -15.84
N GLY A 263 -23.02 2.52 -16.79
CA GLY A 263 -23.73 3.33 -17.78
C GLY A 263 -22.91 3.74 -19.02
N LYS A 264 -21.58 3.64 -19.00
CA LYS A 264 -20.72 3.89 -20.17
C LYS A 264 -20.27 2.59 -20.86
N THR A 265 -20.05 1.53 -20.09
CA THR A 265 -19.65 0.24 -20.64
C THR A 265 -20.87 -0.51 -21.19
N LYS A 266 -20.92 -0.73 -22.51
CA LYS A 266 -22.00 -1.48 -23.14
C LYS A 266 -21.95 -2.94 -22.66
N ARG A 267 -23.13 -3.51 -22.37
CA ARG A 267 -23.24 -4.94 -21.98
C ARG A 267 -22.68 -5.84 -23.09
N GLY A 268 -21.69 -6.67 -22.77
CA GLY A 268 -21.02 -7.55 -23.71
C GLY A 268 -19.83 -6.93 -24.46
N ALA A 269 -19.52 -5.65 -24.25
CA ALA A 269 -18.27 -5.08 -24.77
C ALA A 269 -17.07 -5.59 -23.95
N PRO A 270 -15.92 -5.90 -24.59
CA PRO A 270 -14.72 -6.24 -23.87
C PRO A 270 -14.28 -5.07 -22.98
N LEU A 271 -13.87 -5.37 -21.74
CA LEU A 271 -13.24 -4.39 -20.89
C LEU A 271 -11.89 -3.99 -21.50
N GLY A 272 -11.46 -2.76 -21.25
CA GLY A 272 -10.13 -2.33 -21.61
C GLY A 272 -9.09 -3.28 -21.01
N SER A 273 -8.01 -3.54 -21.73
CA SER A 273 -6.87 -4.30 -21.24
C SER A 273 -5.58 -3.61 -21.64
N ILE A 274 -4.54 -3.74 -20.82
CA ILE A 274 -3.20 -3.29 -21.16
C ILE A 274 -2.48 -4.49 -21.80
N PRO A 275 -2.16 -4.46 -23.12
CA PRO A 275 -1.53 -5.61 -23.78
C PRO A 275 -0.16 -5.94 -23.18
N GLY A 276 0.26 -7.21 -23.28
CA GLY A 276 1.55 -7.69 -22.83
C GLY A 276 1.60 -7.96 -21.31
N MET A 277 2.78 -8.26 -20.80
CA MET A 277 3.05 -8.58 -19.39
C MET A 277 4.00 -7.57 -18.77
N VAL A 278 3.93 -7.43 -17.45
CA VAL A 278 4.92 -6.64 -16.69
C VAL A 278 6.31 -7.30 -16.87
N PRO A 279 7.33 -6.57 -17.29
CA PRO A 279 8.65 -7.14 -17.51
C PRO A 279 9.25 -7.61 -16.18
N SER A 280 10.00 -8.72 -16.23
CA SER A 280 10.87 -9.13 -15.14
C SER A 280 12.17 -8.34 -15.23
N LEU A 281 12.47 -7.54 -14.22
CA LEU A 281 13.65 -6.68 -14.19
C LEU A 281 14.85 -7.41 -13.59
N ILE A 282 15.32 -8.46 -14.26
CA ILE A 282 16.53 -9.19 -13.89
C ILE A 282 17.71 -8.63 -14.69
N GLY A 283 18.76 -8.18 -13.99
CA GLY A 283 19.93 -7.53 -14.59
C GLY A 283 19.69 -6.06 -14.93
N ASP A 284 20.65 -5.45 -15.63
CA ASP A 284 20.63 -4.03 -15.98
C ASP A 284 19.49 -3.71 -16.96
N PHE A 285 18.77 -2.66 -16.66
CA PHE A 285 17.69 -2.16 -17.50
C PHE A 285 17.89 -0.67 -17.78
N THR A 286 17.80 -0.29 -19.05
CA THR A 286 17.91 1.11 -19.50
C THR A 286 16.60 1.54 -20.18
N GLY A 287 16.17 2.75 -19.92
CA GLY A 287 15.00 3.36 -20.55
C GLY A 287 13.69 3.20 -19.77
N CYS A 288 12.61 3.52 -20.45
CA CYS A 288 11.26 3.44 -19.88
C CYS A 288 10.79 1.98 -19.74
N ARG A 289 10.50 1.55 -18.53
CA ARG A 289 10.05 0.17 -18.24
C ARG A 289 8.72 -0.19 -18.88
N PHE A 290 7.92 0.79 -19.26
CA PHE A 290 6.64 0.59 -19.93
C PHE A 290 6.76 0.62 -21.47
N ALA A 291 7.96 0.89 -22.04
CA ALA A 291 8.15 1.11 -23.49
C ALA A 291 7.56 -0.01 -24.37
N ASP A 292 7.70 -1.28 -23.96
CA ASP A 292 7.24 -2.43 -24.77
C ASP A 292 5.70 -2.59 -24.80
N ARG A 293 4.99 -1.94 -23.90
CA ARG A 293 3.53 -1.95 -23.79
C ARG A 293 2.90 -0.59 -24.11
N CYS A 294 3.73 0.40 -24.41
CA CYS A 294 3.29 1.78 -24.59
C CYS A 294 2.93 2.06 -26.05
N GLU A 295 1.69 2.47 -26.30
CA GLU A 295 1.22 2.88 -27.62
C GLU A 295 1.97 4.13 -28.17
N LEU A 296 2.59 4.92 -27.27
CA LEU A 296 3.33 6.13 -27.60
C LEU A 296 4.85 5.93 -27.58
N THR A 297 5.32 4.67 -27.57
CA THR A 297 6.76 4.38 -27.49
C THR A 297 7.52 4.93 -28.69
N SER A 298 8.74 5.37 -28.44
CA SER A 298 9.71 5.79 -29.46
C SER A 298 11.10 5.26 -29.10
N ASP A 299 12.07 5.33 -30.03
CA ASP A 299 13.42 4.83 -29.79
C ASP A 299 14.09 5.52 -28.59
N VAL A 300 13.80 6.80 -28.35
CA VAL A 300 14.31 7.55 -27.20
C VAL A 300 13.84 6.95 -25.87
N CYS A 301 12.63 6.36 -25.82
CA CYS A 301 12.13 5.70 -24.63
C CYS A 301 12.98 4.51 -24.17
N ARG A 302 13.80 3.94 -25.09
CA ARG A 302 14.62 2.75 -24.84
C ARG A 302 16.10 3.09 -24.56
N GLN A 303 16.51 4.33 -24.83
CA GLN A 303 17.92 4.73 -24.84
C GLN A 303 18.38 5.41 -23.56
N SER A 304 17.48 6.01 -22.79
CA SER A 304 17.82 6.79 -21.60
C SER A 304 16.80 6.62 -20.51
N ASP A 305 17.26 6.64 -19.27
CA ASP A 305 16.40 6.59 -18.10
C ASP A 305 15.49 7.81 -18.03
N VAL A 306 14.27 7.57 -17.61
CA VAL A 306 13.26 8.61 -17.47
C VAL A 306 13.06 8.91 -15.99
N SER A 307 13.43 10.12 -15.57
CA SER A 307 13.18 10.57 -14.20
C SER A 307 11.72 10.92 -13.95
N LEU A 308 11.28 10.78 -12.70
CA LEU A 308 10.00 11.33 -12.26
C LEU A 308 10.11 12.85 -12.24
N ARG A 309 9.20 13.55 -12.93
CA ARG A 309 9.23 15.01 -13.06
C ARG A 309 7.89 15.62 -12.70
N ASP A 310 7.93 16.76 -12.04
CA ASP A 310 6.76 17.63 -11.78
C ASP A 310 6.92 18.92 -12.58
N PRO A 311 6.39 18.97 -13.81
CA PRO A 311 6.62 20.09 -14.72
C PRO A 311 5.94 21.39 -14.29
N ASN A 312 4.98 21.33 -13.37
CA ASN A 312 4.17 22.50 -12.99
C ASN A 312 4.30 22.84 -11.49
N SER A 313 5.15 22.15 -10.73
CA SER A 313 5.24 22.26 -9.25
C SER A 313 3.87 22.15 -8.57
N LYS A 314 2.97 21.35 -9.17
CA LYS A 314 1.55 21.23 -8.78
C LYS A 314 1.20 19.83 -8.27
N THR A 315 2.05 19.22 -7.48
CA THR A 315 1.72 17.98 -6.79
C THR A 315 1.48 16.74 -7.68
N GLN A 316 1.46 16.86 -9.01
CA GLN A 316 1.37 15.73 -9.94
C GLN A 316 2.69 15.54 -10.68
N ALA A 317 3.36 14.43 -10.39
CA ALA A 317 4.60 14.05 -11.03
C ALA A 317 4.41 12.78 -11.88
N TYR A 318 5.11 12.70 -13.02
CA TYR A 318 5.04 11.55 -13.92
C TYR A 318 6.39 11.22 -14.56
N ARG A 319 6.60 9.95 -14.87
CA ARG A 319 7.83 9.37 -15.43
C ARG A 319 7.64 9.06 -16.92
N CYS A 320 7.62 10.09 -17.77
CA CYS A 320 7.50 9.96 -19.22
C CYS A 320 8.29 11.05 -19.92
N ILE A 321 8.91 10.73 -21.07
CA ILE A 321 9.64 11.71 -21.89
C ILE A 321 8.73 12.69 -22.63
N HIS A 322 7.50 12.29 -22.93
CA HIS A 322 6.55 13.11 -23.67
C HIS A 322 6.05 14.28 -22.81
N SER A 323 5.81 15.42 -23.47
CA SER A 323 5.21 16.59 -22.81
C SER A 323 3.72 16.36 -22.52
N ILE A 324 3.17 17.11 -21.56
CA ILE A 324 1.74 17.07 -21.23
C ILE A 324 0.87 17.36 -22.47
N GLU A 325 1.28 18.31 -23.32
CA GLU A 325 0.55 18.68 -24.54
C GLU A 325 0.49 17.53 -25.55
N MET A 326 1.60 16.78 -25.72
CA MET A 326 1.64 15.60 -26.58
C MET A 326 0.76 14.49 -26.01
N LEU A 327 0.84 14.25 -24.70
CA LEU A 327 0.01 13.27 -24.03
C LEU A 327 -1.48 13.62 -24.10
N ALA A 328 -1.87 14.88 -23.99
CA ALA A 328 -3.26 15.33 -24.15
C ALA A 328 -3.80 15.12 -25.57
N LYS A 329 -2.99 15.34 -26.60
CA LYS A 329 -3.40 15.11 -28.01
C LYS A 329 -3.63 13.64 -28.34
N ALA A 330 -2.91 12.73 -27.69
CA ALA A 330 -3.06 11.28 -27.90
C ALA A 330 -4.38 10.70 -27.34
N GLU A 331 -5.13 11.47 -26.57
CA GLU A 331 -6.47 11.09 -26.08
C GLU A 331 -7.60 11.31 -27.11
N VAL A 332 -7.36 12.15 -28.10
CA VAL A 332 -8.38 12.59 -29.08
C VAL A 332 -8.37 11.72 -30.35
N ALA A 333 -7.38 10.87 -30.49
CA ALA A 333 -7.25 9.93 -31.63
C ALA A 333 -7.63 8.51 -31.22
#